data_29a53e69c8b146823a28bb59ad0ded60
#
_entry.id   29a53e69c8b146823a28bb59ad0ded60
#
_cell.length_a   1.000
_cell.length_b   1.000
_cell.length_c   1.000
_cell.angle_alpha   90.00
_cell.angle_beta   90.00
_cell.angle_gamma   90.00
#
_symmetry.space_group_name_H-M   'P 1'
#
loop_
_entity.id
_entity.type
_entity.pdbx_description
1 polymer ?
#
loop_
_entity_poly.entity_id
_entity_poly.type
_entity_poly.pdbx_seq_one_letter_code
_entity_poly.pdbx_strand_id
1 'polypeptide(L)'
;MSETAVNGVEPIIFLDDVHVTFRTRTGSILHPNLVHAVQGVTIKLRPGQTIGIVGESGCGKSTTANVMCGLQAPTSGKVYFKGKDVTKRTAEDRRHMGRVISVVFQNPATALNPRMVVREQLLDPMRVHNLGTEAEQEERVKELLELTGLPSSAAEVLPGQLSGGQRQRVAIARALSLNPDAIIADEPTSALDVSVRAQILNLLTDLKKELGLAMVFISHDIQTVRYISDDIIVMNGGKIVEQGEAKQVFQHPQDPYTKMLLGAAPSLLHPKLGE
;
A
#
# COMPACT_ATOMS: atom_id res chain seq x y z
N MET A 1 17.33 -14.60 21.55
CA MET A 1 15.91 -15.00 21.69
C MET A 1 15.12 -13.75 21.41
N SER A 2 14.46 -13.66 20.27
CA SER A 2 13.90 -12.44 19.68
C SER A 2 12.58 -12.05 20.38
N GLU A 3 12.43 -10.78 20.74
CA GLU A 3 11.18 -10.11 21.20
C GLU A 3 10.08 -10.04 20.11
N THR A 4 9.78 -11.13 19.44
CA THR A 4 8.90 -11.15 18.24
C THR A 4 7.44 -11.47 18.56
N ALA A 5 7.05 -11.66 19.81
CA ALA A 5 5.68 -12.05 20.14
C ALA A 5 5.08 -11.19 21.28
N VAL A 6 4.67 -9.98 20.96
CA VAL A 6 3.62 -9.31 21.73
C VAL A 6 2.30 -9.63 21.02
N ASN A 7 1.43 -10.42 21.68
CA ASN A 7 0.12 -10.95 21.25
C ASN A 7 0.07 -12.17 20.30
N GLY A 8 1.10 -13.05 20.29
CA GLY A 8 0.96 -14.41 19.71
C GLY A 8 0.73 -14.56 18.21
N VAL A 9 0.48 -13.49 17.45
CA VAL A 9 0.23 -13.54 15.98
C VAL A 9 1.47 -13.06 15.24
N GLU A 10 2.03 -13.95 14.39
CA GLU A 10 3.20 -13.62 13.59
C GLU A 10 2.86 -12.55 12.53
N PRO A 11 3.65 -11.48 12.40
CA PRO A 11 3.43 -10.46 11.37
C PRO A 11 3.67 -11.03 9.96
N ILE A 12 2.86 -10.59 8.98
CA ILE A 12 3.05 -10.91 7.57
C ILE A 12 4.37 -10.30 7.09
N ILE A 13 4.64 -9.05 7.47
CA ILE A 13 5.90 -8.35 7.21
C ILE A 13 6.34 -7.58 8.44
N PHE A 14 7.64 -7.62 8.74
CA PHE A 14 8.26 -6.85 9.79
C PHE A 14 9.53 -6.18 9.27
N LEU A 15 9.54 -4.85 9.30
CA LEU A 15 10.73 -4.03 9.10
C LEU A 15 11.35 -3.74 10.46
N ASP A 16 12.65 -4.03 10.62
CA ASP A 16 13.39 -3.86 11.86
C ASP A 16 14.58 -2.93 11.61
N ASP A 17 14.48 -1.70 12.13
CA ASP A 17 15.47 -0.63 11.98
C ASP A 17 15.94 -0.41 10.53
N VAL A 18 14.99 -0.35 9.60
CA VAL A 18 15.29 -0.28 8.17
C VAL A 18 15.75 1.12 7.77
N HIS A 19 16.87 1.17 7.03
CA HIS A 19 17.39 2.37 6.38
C HIS A 19 17.46 2.16 4.86
N VAL A 20 17.14 3.23 4.10
CA VAL A 20 17.35 3.27 2.65
C VAL A 20 18.03 4.57 2.26
N THR A 21 19.19 4.46 1.64
CA THR A 21 19.97 5.59 1.16
C THR A 21 20.20 5.45 -0.35
N PHE A 22 19.80 6.46 -1.11
CA PHE A 22 20.06 6.55 -2.54
C PHE A 22 21.28 7.43 -2.81
N ARG A 23 22.09 7.03 -3.80
CA ARG A 23 23.16 7.86 -4.36
C ARG A 23 22.58 8.64 -5.53
N THR A 24 22.61 9.97 -5.48
CA THR A 24 22.17 10.79 -6.60
C THR A 24 23.31 11.05 -7.58
N ARG A 25 22.98 11.22 -8.86
CA ARG A 25 23.97 11.57 -9.90
C ARG A 25 24.33 13.06 -9.90
N THR A 26 23.69 13.88 -9.06
CA THR A 26 24.00 15.30 -8.90
C THR A 26 25.10 15.46 -7.87
N GLY A 27 26.33 15.57 -8.33
CA GLY A 27 27.54 15.70 -7.49
C GLY A 27 28.79 15.30 -8.25
N SER A 28 29.96 15.52 -7.65
CA SER A 28 31.22 15.03 -8.19
C SER A 28 31.21 13.49 -8.15
N ILE A 29 31.85 12.84 -9.12
CA ILE A 29 32.05 11.37 -9.14
C ILE A 29 32.70 10.87 -7.85
N LEU A 30 33.51 11.71 -7.22
CA LEU A 30 34.23 11.41 -5.97
C LEU A 30 33.40 11.70 -4.69
N HIS A 31 32.32 12.50 -4.78
CA HIS A 31 31.46 12.88 -3.65
C HIS A 31 29.98 12.85 -4.11
N PRO A 32 29.38 11.66 -4.24
CA PRO A 32 27.96 11.56 -4.59
C PRO A 32 27.11 12.11 -3.44
N ASN A 33 26.11 12.91 -3.75
CA ASN A 33 25.11 13.32 -2.76
C ASN A 33 24.31 12.08 -2.34
N LEU A 34 24.13 11.91 -1.03
CA LEU A 34 23.34 10.84 -0.43
C LEU A 34 21.98 11.38 -0.02
N VAL A 35 20.91 10.69 -0.42
CA VAL A 35 19.54 10.96 0.02
C VAL A 35 19.12 9.83 0.95
N HIS A 36 18.94 10.13 2.22
CA HIS A 36 18.46 9.21 3.25
C HIS A 36 16.92 9.16 3.21
N ALA A 37 16.39 8.32 2.33
CA ALA A 37 14.95 8.25 2.10
C ALA A 37 14.18 7.55 3.24
N VAL A 38 14.84 6.61 3.95
CA VAL A 38 14.28 5.92 5.13
C VAL A 38 15.38 5.81 6.17
N GLN A 39 15.08 6.13 7.43
CA GLN A 39 16.03 6.27 8.51
C GLN A 39 15.51 5.60 9.80
N GLY A 40 15.84 4.32 10.03
CA GLY A 40 15.51 3.59 11.24
C GLY A 40 14.01 3.27 11.37
N VAL A 41 13.37 2.88 10.28
CA VAL A 41 11.93 2.58 10.27
C VAL A 41 11.68 1.16 10.77
N THR A 42 10.80 1.04 11.79
CA THR A 42 10.36 -0.23 12.38
C THR A 42 8.84 -0.33 12.26
N ILE A 43 8.33 -1.31 11.48
CA ILE A 43 6.91 -1.50 11.19
C ILE A 43 6.58 -2.99 11.24
N LYS A 44 5.48 -3.37 11.90
CA LYS A 44 4.96 -4.75 11.94
C LYS A 44 3.53 -4.77 11.41
N LEU A 45 3.32 -5.36 10.23
CA LEU A 45 1.98 -5.57 9.67
C LEU A 45 1.47 -6.95 10.05
N ARG A 46 0.35 -6.99 10.78
CA ARG A 46 -0.30 -8.23 11.22
C ARG A 46 -1.47 -8.61 10.31
N PRO A 47 -1.86 -9.89 10.26
CA PRO A 47 -3.07 -10.31 9.55
C PRO A 47 -4.31 -9.50 9.96
N GLY A 48 -5.10 -9.09 8.98
CA GLY A 48 -6.35 -8.32 9.18
C GLY A 48 -6.18 -6.87 9.64
N GLN A 49 -4.94 -6.41 9.92
CA GLN A 49 -4.64 -5.05 10.37
C GLN A 49 -4.54 -4.08 9.18
N THR A 50 -5.05 -2.87 9.34
CA THR A 50 -4.74 -1.75 8.43
C THR A 50 -3.82 -0.75 9.11
N ILE A 51 -2.63 -0.54 8.53
CA ILE A 51 -1.70 0.51 8.92
C ILE A 51 -1.79 1.66 7.92
N GLY A 52 -2.18 2.84 8.38
CA GLY A 52 -2.11 4.06 7.61
C GLY A 52 -0.74 4.72 7.71
N ILE A 53 -0.14 5.07 6.59
CA ILE A 53 1.13 5.82 6.58
C ILE A 53 0.86 7.20 5.97
N VAL A 54 1.13 8.26 6.75
CA VAL A 54 0.89 9.65 6.35
C VAL A 54 2.14 10.50 6.53
N GLY A 55 2.24 11.58 5.76
CA GLY A 55 3.33 12.56 5.78
C GLY A 55 3.44 13.29 4.45
N GLU A 56 4.25 14.33 4.39
CA GLU A 56 4.47 15.13 3.18
C GLU A 56 5.06 14.32 2.01
N SER A 57 4.95 14.86 0.79
CA SER A 57 5.59 14.27 -0.38
C SER A 57 7.11 14.18 -0.18
N GLY A 58 7.70 13.04 -0.54
CA GLY A 58 9.14 12.84 -0.40
C GLY A 58 9.63 12.45 1.00
N CYS A 59 8.75 12.29 2.02
CA CYS A 59 9.17 11.90 3.37
C CYS A 59 9.52 10.41 3.54
N GLY A 60 9.50 9.59 2.46
CA GLY A 60 9.93 8.19 2.49
C GLY A 60 8.82 7.13 2.47
N LYS A 61 7.53 7.51 2.43
CA LYS A 61 6.38 6.56 2.46
C LYS A 61 6.44 5.49 1.36
N SER A 62 6.51 5.90 0.10
CA SER A 62 6.58 4.95 -1.03
C SER A 62 7.88 4.13 -1.04
N THR A 63 8.99 4.69 -0.54
CA THR A 63 10.23 3.92 -0.35
C THR A 63 10.05 2.83 0.71
N THR A 64 9.40 3.15 1.83
CA THR A 64 9.05 2.19 2.87
C THR A 64 8.12 1.10 2.33
N ALA A 65 7.08 1.47 1.56
CA ALA A 65 6.20 0.52 0.87
C ALA A 65 6.97 -0.42 -0.07
N ASN A 66 7.90 0.12 -0.86
CA ASN A 66 8.73 -0.66 -1.77
C ASN A 66 9.65 -1.65 -1.03
N VAL A 67 10.11 -1.32 0.17
CA VAL A 67 10.83 -2.28 1.02
C VAL A 67 9.89 -3.38 1.50
N MET A 68 8.68 -3.02 1.95
CA MET A 68 7.69 -3.97 2.45
C MET A 68 7.25 -4.99 1.38
N CYS A 69 7.03 -4.55 0.14
CA CYS A 69 6.66 -5.47 -0.95
C CYS A 69 7.84 -6.11 -1.68
N GLY A 70 9.06 -5.87 -1.20
CA GLY A 70 10.25 -6.52 -1.76
C GLY A 70 10.78 -5.91 -3.05
N LEU A 71 10.31 -4.77 -3.49
CA LEU A 71 10.80 -4.07 -4.68
C LEU A 71 12.11 -3.31 -4.43
N GLN A 72 12.29 -2.81 -3.18
CA GLN A 72 13.51 -2.10 -2.76
C GLN A 72 14.24 -2.89 -1.67
N ALA A 73 15.55 -3.10 -1.83
CA ALA A 73 16.39 -3.63 -0.75
C ALA A 73 16.72 -2.52 0.26
N PRO A 74 16.76 -2.83 1.57
CA PRO A 74 17.26 -1.88 2.55
C PRO A 74 18.77 -1.70 2.40
N THR A 75 19.29 -0.52 2.77
CA THR A 75 20.74 -0.27 2.87
C THR A 75 21.30 -0.88 4.15
N SER A 76 20.53 -0.82 5.24
CA SER A 76 20.79 -1.49 6.53
C SER A 76 19.48 -1.78 7.24
N GLY A 77 19.54 -2.51 8.38
CA GLY A 77 18.37 -3.05 9.07
C GLY A 77 17.96 -4.40 8.52
N LYS A 78 16.82 -4.92 8.96
CA LYS A 78 16.35 -6.26 8.59
C LYS A 78 14.90 -6.22 8.11
N VAL A 79 14.58 -7.16 7.24
CA VAL A 79 13.21 -7.39 6.74
C VAL A 79 12.85 -8.84 6.98
N TYR A 80 11.76 -9.06 7.70
CA TYR A 80 11.23 -10.39 7.95
C TYR A 80 9.88 -10.55 7.25
N PHE A 81 9.68 -11.69 6.61
CA PHE A 81 8.45 -12.07 5.95
C PHE A 81 7.96 -13.38 6.54
N LYS A 82 6.80 -13.39 7.20
CA LYS A 82 6.28 -14.54 7.93
C LYS A 82 7.39 -15.20 8.77
N GLY A 83 8.07 -14.42 9.62
CA GLY A 83 9.16 -14.82 10.50
C GLY A 83 10.51 -15.11 9.83
N LYS A 84 10.57 -15.31 8.52
CA LYS A 84 11.82 -15.55 7.79
C LYS A 84 12.55 -14.25 7.46
N ASP A 85 13.85 -14.17 7.76
CA ASP A 85 14.70 -13.06 7.33
C ASP A 85 14.86 -13.08 5.79
N VAL A 86 14.33 -12.05 5.14
CA VAL A 86 14.39 -11.85 3.69
C VAL A 86 15.16 -10.58 3.30
N THR A 87 16.02 -10.09 4.17
CA THR A 87 16.83 -8.87 3.94
C THR A 87 17.67 -9.02 2.66
N LYS A 88 18.28 -10.21 2.46
CA LYS A 88 18.96 -10.61 1.23
C LYS A 88 18.09 -11.59 0.45
N ARG A 89 17.09 -11.07 -0.25
CA ARG A 89 16.07 -11.85 -0.95
C ARG A 89 16.62 -12.66 -2.12
N THR A 90 16.32 -13.95 -2.15
CA THR A 90 16.48 -14.82 -3.31
C THR A 90 15.38 -14.57 -4.35
N ALA A 91 15.48 -15.16 -5.53
CA ALA A 91 14.41 -15.14 -6.52
C ALA A 91 13.14 -15.84 -6.02
N GLU A 92 13.31 -16.91 -5.23
CA GLU A 92 12.22 -17.65 -4.60
C GLU A 92 11.51 -16.80 -3.55
N ASP A 93 12.25 -16.10 -2.68
CA ASP A 93 11.67 -15.18 -1.69
C ASP A 93 10.82 -14.10 -2.37
N ARG A 94 11.33 -13.49 -3.45
CA ARG A 94 10.57 -12.49 -4.22
C ARG A 94 9.29 -13.06 -4.83
N ARG A 95 9.36 -14.28 -5.40
CA ARG A 95 8.18 -14.94 -5.97
C ARG A 95 7.15 -15.25 -4.88
N HIS A 96 7.59 -15.73 -3.72
CA HIS A 96 6.72 -16.03 -2.59
C HIS A 96 6.08 -14.75 -2.02
N MET A 97 6.87 -13.71 -1.77
CA MET A 97 6.36 -12.41 -1.31
C MET A 97 5.33 -11.84 -2.30
N GLY A 98 5.59 -11.90 -3.61
CA GLY A 98 4.68 -11.41 -4.65
C GLY A 98 3.35 -12.15 -4.75
N ARG A 99 3.24 -13.37 -4.19
CA ARG A 99 1.94 -14.07 -4.06
C ARG A 99 1.15 -13.61 -2.85
N VAL A 100 1.84 -13.24 -1.78
CA VAL A 100 1.24 -12.94 -0.47
C VAL A 100 0.96 -11.45 -0.30
N ILE A 101 1.80 -10.61 -0.90
CA ILE A 101 1.67 -9.14 -0.82
C ILE A 101 1.47 -8.59 -2.23
N SER A 102 0.32 -7.97 -2.45
CA SER A 102 0.02 -7.26 -3.70
C SER A 102 0.09 -5.75 -3.51
N VAL A 103 0.31 -5.04 -4.62
CA VAL A 103 0.46 -3.57 -4.62
C VAL A 103 -0.59 -2.93 -5.52
N VAL A 104 -1.28 -1.93 -4.99
CA VAL A 104 -2.10 -0.99 -5.75
C VAL A 104 -1.34 0.32 -5.86
N PHE A 105 -0.87 0.64 -7.06
CA PHE A 105 -0.05 1.83 -7.32
C PHE A 105 -0.88 3.11 -7.45
N GLN A 106 -0.26 4.23 -7.19
CA GLN A 106 -0.83 5.58 -7.21
C GLN A 106 -1.57 5.92 -8.51
N ASN A 107 -1.02 5.55 -9.65
CA ASN A 107 -1.60 5.86 -10.96
C ASN A 107 -2.02 4.58 -11.70
N PRO A 108 -3.32 4.26 -11.75
CA PRO A 108 -3.81 3.09 -12.46
C PRO A 108 -3.53 3.14 -13.97
N ALA A 109 -3.39 4.32 -14.56
CA ALA A 109 -3.10 4.44 -15.98
C ALA A 109 -1.68 3.96 -16.34
N THR A 110 -0.73 4.02 -15.40
CA THR A 110 0.62 3.47 -15.58
C THR A 110 0.75 2.04 -15.06
N ALA A 111 -0.12 1.64 -14.14
CA ALA A 111 -0.13 0.29 -13.57
C ALA A 111 -0.76 -0.73 -14.53
N LEU A 112 -1.73 -0.33 -15.35
CA LEU A 112 -2.42 -1.18 -16.31
C LEU A 112 -1.74 -1.11 -17.69
N ASN A 113 -1.61 -2.25 -18.37
CA ASN A 113 -1.12 -2.29 -19.73
C ASN A 113 -2.21 -1.75 -20.69
N PRO A 114 -1.99 -0.62 -21.41
CA PRO A 114 -3.03 -0.02 -22.25
C PRO A 114 -3.38 -0.85 -23.50
N ARG A 115 -2.60 -1.90 -23.80
CA ARG A 115 -2.78 -2.78 -24.96
C ARG A 115 -3.42 -4.12 -24.63
N MET A 116 -3.72 -4.38 -23.36
CA MET A 116 -4.35 -5.62 -22.89
C MET A 116 -5.76 -5.32 -22.39
N VAL A 117 -6.74 -6.11 -22.79
CA VAL A 117 -8.09 -6.05 -22.21
C VAL A 117 -8.06 -6.39 -20.73
N VAL A 118 -9.07 -5.95 -19.99
CA VAL A 118 -9.15 -6.14 -18.53
C VAL A 118 -9.02 -7.62 -18.16
N ARG A 119 -9.73 -8.50 -18.84
CA ARG A 119 -9.65 -9.96 -18.61
C ARG A 119 -8.21 -10.46 -18.63
N GLU A 120 -7.44 -10.13 -19.65
CA GLU A 120 -6.04 -10.57 -19.77
C GLU A 120 -5.16 -10.01 -18.64
N GLN A 121 -5.43 -8.78 -18.19
CA GLN A 121 -4.69 -8.20 -17.07
C GLN A 121 -4.97 -8.87 -15.72
N LEU A 122 -6.18 -9.41 -15.54
CA LEU A 122 -6.54 -10.17 -14.35
C LEU A 122 -6.00 -11.60 -14.40
N LEU A 123 -5.91 -12.19 -15.59
CA LEU A 123 -5.33 -13.53 -15.82
C LEU A 123 -3.80 -13.53 -15.68
N ASP A 124 -3.11 -12.48 -16.10
CA ASP A 124 -1.65 -12.41 -16.18
C ASP A 124 -0.94 -12.79 -14.87
N PRO A 125 -1.31 -12.26 -13.68
CA PRO A 125 -0.68 -12.68 -12.43
C PRO A 125 -0.87 -14.18 -12.14
N MET A 126 -2.05 -14.74 -12.40
CA MET A 126 -2.33 -16.15 -12.15
C MET A 126 -1.51 -17.06 -13.07
N ARG A 127 -1.36 -16.69 -14.35
CA ARG A 127 -0.51 -17.39 -15.32
C ARG A 127 0.97 -17.34 -14.93
N VAL A 128 1.48 -16.17 -14.57
CA VAL A 128 2.88 -15.99 -14.12
C VAL A 128 3.21 -16.86 -12.90
N HIS A 129 2.25 -17.03 -12.01
CA HIS A 129 2.41 -17.84 -10.80
C HIS A 129 1.96 -19.30 -10.96
N ASN A 130 1.49 -19.72 -12.15
CA ASN A 130 0.96 -21.05 -12.45
C ASN A 130 -0.15 -21.46 -11.46
N LEU A 131 -1.12 -20.58 -11.22
CA LEU A 131 -2.24 -20.81 -10.31
C LEU A 131 -3.48 -21.26 -11.06
N GLY A 132 -3.97 -22.43 -10.70
CA GLY A 132 -5.22 -22.98 -11.25
C GLY A 132 -5.15 -23.39 -12.71
N THR A 133 -6.20 -24.05 -13.15
CA THR A 133 -6.49 -24.38 -14.55
C THR A 133 -7.05 -23.14 -15.28
N GLU A 134 -7.12 -23.18 -16.59
CA GLU A 134 -7.70 -22.10 -17.39
C GLU A 134 -9.16 -21.81 -16.99
N ALA A 135 -9.95 -22.86 -16.72
CA ALA A 135 -11.34 -22.72 -16.28
C ALA A 135 -11.45 -22.04 -14.91
N GLU A 136 -10.59 -22.40 -13.95
CA GLU A 136 -10.53 -21.77 -12.63
C GLU A 136 -10.07 -20.31 -12.70
N GLN A 137 -9.13 -20.01 -13.58
CA GLN A 137 -8.67 -18.64 -13.82
C GLN A 137 -9.79 -17.75 -14.41
N GLU A 138 -10.56 -18.28 -15.36
CA GLU A 138 -11.71 -17.57 -15.94
C GLU A 138 -12.82 -17.34 -14.91
N GLU A 139 -13.11 -18.32 -14.05
CA GLU A 139 -14.09 -18.13 -12.98
C GLU A 139 -13.60 -17.08 -11.99
N ARG A 140 -12.30 -17.10 -11.66
CA ARG A 140 -11.71 -16.07 -10.80
C ARG A 140 -11.81 -14.65 -11.40
N VAL A 141 -11.69 -14.50 -12.72
CA VAL A 141 -11.91 -13.21 -13.37
C VAL A 141 -13.32 -12.69 -13.12
N LYS A 142 -14.36 -13.54 -13.21
CA LYS A 142 -15.74 -13.12 -12.93
C LYS A 142 -15.93 -12.71 -11.48
N GLU A 143 -15.41 -13.49 -10.52
CA GLU A 143 -15.42 -13.14 -9.10
C GLU A 143 -14.73 -11.79 -8.83
N LEU A 144 -13.57 -11.54 -9.44
CA LEU A 144 -12.82 -10.29 -9.26
C LEU A 144 -13.57 -9.07 -9.77
N LEU A 145 -14.28 -9.21 -10.90
CA LEU A 145 -15.14 -8.15 -11.43
C LEU A 145 -16.32 -7.88 -10.47
N GLU A 146 -16.95 -8.92 -9.96
CA GLU A 146 -18.05 -8.81 -9.00
C GLU A 146 -17.58 -8.17 -7.70
N LEU A 147 -16.51 -8.68 -7.07
CA LEU A 147 -15.91 -8.16 -5.84
C LEU A 147 -15.55 -6.67 -5.95
N THR A 148 -15.16 -6.20 -7.13
CA THR A 148 -14.81 -4.79 -7.33
C THR A 148 -15.95 -3.95 -7.91
N GLY A 149 -17.15 -4.52 -8.05
CA GLY A 149 -18.34 -3.83 -8.55
C GLY A 149 -18.21 -3.35 -9.99
N LEU A 150 -17.50 -4.14 -10.82
CA LEU A 150 -17.39 -3.92 -12.27
C LEU A 150 -18.39 -4.81 -13.01
N PRO A 151 -19.06 -4.32 -14.09
CA PRO A 151 -19.91 -5.17 -14.90
C PRO A 151 -19.08 -6.21 -15.65
N SER A 152 -19.65 -7.38 -15.92
CA SER A 152 -18.96 -8.45 -16.67
C SER A 152 -18.46 -7.98 -18.06
N SER A 153 -19.17 -7.07 -18.71
CA SER A 153 -18.74 -6.45 -19.98
C SER A 153 -17.41 -5.68 -19.88
N ALA A 154 -16.98 -5.30 -18.67
CA ALA A 154 -15.69 -4.65 -18.47
C ALA A 154 -14.50 -5.58 -18.76
N ALA A 155 -14.70 -6.90 -18.79
CA ALA A 155 -13.65 -7.88 -19.10
C ALA A 155 -13.02 -7.65 -20.49
N GLU A 156 -13.84 -7.32 -21.49
CA GLU A 156 -13.46 -7.30 -22.91
C GLU A 156 -13.00 -5.91 -23.40
N VAL A 157 -12.93 -4.91 -22.51
CA VAL A 157 -12.53 -3.55 -22.90
C VAL A 157 -11.07 -3.25 -22.53
N LEU A 158 -10.48 -2.30 -23.26
CA LEU A 158 -9.15 -1.78 -22.95
C LEU A 158 -9.24 -0.75 -21.81
N PRO A 159 -8.19 -0.58 -20.99
CA PRO A 159 -8.17 0.41 -19.90
C PRO A 159 -8.49 1.84 -20.35
N GLY A 160 -8.12 2.21 -21.57
CA GLY A 160 -8.42 3.54 -22.13
C GLY A 160 -9.92 3.83 -22.31
N GLN A 161 -10.77 2.79 -22.36
CA GLN A 161 -12.22 2.89 -22.53
C GLN A 161 -12.96 3.02 -21.19
N LEU A 162 -12.25 2.89 -20.05
CA LEU A 162 -12.79 2.93 -18.71
C LEU A 162 -12.67 4.33 -18.09
N SER A 163 -13.57 4.70 -17.19
CA SER A 163 -13.42 5.87 -16.33
C SER A 163 -12.23 5.73 -15.37
N GLY A 164 -11.79 6.83 -14.75
CA GLY A 164 -10.73 6.81 -13.73
C GLY A 164 -11.03 5.86 -12.57
N GLY A 165 -12.25 5.91 -12.05
CA GLY A 165 -12.71 5.02 -10.97
C GLY A 165 -12.80 3.56 -11.39
N GLN A 166 -13.24 3.28 -12.62
CA GLN A 166 -13.25 1.91 -13.15
C GLN A 166 -11.84 1.37 -13.34
N ARG A 167 -10.89 2.17 -13.87
CA ARG A 167 -9.47 1.76 -13.94
C ARG A 167 -8.90 1.44 -12.56
N GLN A 168 -9.24 2.23 -11.53
CA GLN A 168 -8.80 1.95 -10.17
C GLN A 168 -9.38 0.64 -9.64
N ARG A 169 -10.66 0.36 -9.90
CA ARG A 169 -11.29 -0.93 -9.56
C ARG A 169 -10.62 -2.10 -10.26
N VAL A 170 -10.22 -1.97 -11.53
CA VAL A 170 -9.42 -2.98 -12.25
C VAL A 170 -8.05 -3.18 -11.62
N ALA A 171 -7.37 -2.11 -11.20
CA ALA A 171 -6.07 -2.21 -10.52
C ALA A 171 -6.21 -2.93 -9.16
N ILE A 172 -7.29 -2.68 -8.42
CA ILE A 172 -7.61 -3.41 -7.18
C ILE A 172 -7.93 -4.88 -7.49
N ALA A 173 -8.78 -5.17 -8.48
CA ALA A 173 -9.10 -6.53 -8.92
C ALA A 173 -7.84 -7.32 -9.28
N ARG A 174 -6.92 -6.70 -10.03
CA ARG A 174 -5.63 -7.31 -10.38
C ARG A 174 -4.77 -7.60 -9.15
N ALA A 175 -4.75 -6.71 -8.17
CA ALA A 175 -4.04 -6.95 -6.92
C ALA A 175 -4.63 -8.14 -6.14
N LEU A 176 -5.93 -8.41 -6.27
CA LEU A 176 -6.61 -9.53 -5.64
C LEU A 176 -6.49 -10.87 -6.40
N SER A 177 -5.94 -10.88 -7.63
CA SER A 177 -5.92 -12.08 -8.49
C SER A 177 -5.24 -13.29 -7.84
N LEU A 178 -4.23 -13.06 -6.99
CA LEU A 178 -3.45 -14.10 -6.33
C LEU A 178 -3.95 -14.49 -4.93
N ASN A 179 -5.12 -13.99 -4.49
CA ASN A 179 -5.61 -14.13 -3.12
C ASN A 179 -4.53 -13.75 -2.08
N PRO A 180 -4.04 -12.49 -2.10
CA PRO A 180 -2.98 -12.07 -1.21
C PRO A 180 -3.43 -12.01 0.24
N ASP A 181 -2.50 -12.16 1.20
CA ASP A 181 -2.78 -11.93 2.63
C ASP A 181 -2.74 -10.43 2.96
N ALA A 182 -2.02 -9.63 2.15
CA ALA A 182 -1.88 -8.19 2.36
C ALA A 182 -1.88 -7.39 1.05
N ILE A 183 -2.43 -6.18 1.12
CA ILE A 183 -2.37 -5.18 0.05
C ILE A 183 -1.61 -3.96 0.55
N ILE A 184 -0.65 -3.47 -0.25
CA ILE A 184 -0.03 -2.17 -0.08
C ILE A 184 -0.64 -1.21 -1.09
N ALA A 185 -1.44 -0.26 -0.62
CA ALA A 185 -2.11 0.75 -1.44
C ALA A 185 -1.36 2.08 -1.32
N ASP A 186 -0.55 2.41 -2.32
CA ASP A 186 0.23 3.65 -2.36
C ASP A 186 -0.55 4.73 -3.10
N GLU A 187 -1.11 5.68 -2.34
CA GLU A 187 -1.94 6.79 -2.80
C GLU A 187 -3.07 6.38 -3.77
N PRO A 188 -3.86 5.34 -3.50
CA PRO A 188 -4.76 4.72 -4.47
C PRO A 188 -5.91 5.61 -4.91
N THR A 189 -6.09 6.77 -4.29
CA THR A 189 -7.22 7.69 -4.54
C THR A 189 -6.78 9.10 -4.93
N SER A 190 -5.48 9.38 -5.04
CA SER A 190 -4.95 10.74 -5.25
C SER A 190 -5.36 11.39 -6.57
N ALA A 191 -5.58 10.59 -7.61
CA ALA A 191 -5.97 11.06 -8.96
C ALA A 191 -7.49 11.05 -9.20
N LEU A 192 -8.29 10.79 -8.16
CA LEU A 192 -9.75 10.65 -8.27
C LEU A 192 -10.48 11.85 -7.68
N ASP A 193 -11.65 12.17 -8.24
CA ASP A 193 -12.55 13.15 -7.66
C ASP A 193 -13.12 12.68 -6.30
N VAL A 194 -13.69 13.60 -5.53
CA VAL A 194 -14.13 13.34 -4.15
C VAL A 194 -15.14 12.21 -4.05
N SER A 195 -16.11 12.15 -5.00
CA SER A 195 -17.18 11.15 -4.96
C SER A 195 -16.67 9.75 -5.28
N VAL A 196 -15.80 9.62 -6.28
CA VAL A 196 -15.17 8.34 -6.66
C VAL A 196 -14.17 7.90 -5.60
N ARG A 197 -13.43 8.85 -4.97
CA ARG A 197 -12.54 8.56 -3.84
C ARG A 197 -13.29 7.83 -2.71
N ALA A 198 -14.45 8.36 -2.29
CA ALA A 198 -15.25 7.75 -1.25
C ALA A 198 -15.70 6.32 -1.62
N GLN A 199 -16.08 6.08 -2.88
CA GLN A 199 -16.45 4.76 -3.35
C GLN A 199 -15.29 3.76 -3.31
N ILE A 200 -14.06 4.20 -3.68
CA ILE A 200 -12.87 3.33 -3.62
C ILE A 200 -12.48 3.02 -2.18
N LEU A 201 -12.60 3.98 -1.26
CA LEU A 201 -12.32 3.75 0.16
C LEU A 201 -13.31 2.75 0.78
N ASN A 202 -14.60 2.88 0.48
CA ASN A 202 -15.61 1.92 0.91
C ASN A 202 -15.30 0.52 0.35
N LEU A 203 -15.02 0.42 -0.95
CA LEU A 203 -14.64 -0.84 -1.58
C LEU A 203 -13.44 -1.50 -0.87
N LEU A 204 -12.35 -0.76 -0.59
CA LEU A 204 -11.18 -1.30 0.11
C LEU A 204 -11.52 -1.75 1.54
N THR A 205 -12.39 -0.99 2.23
CA THR A 205 -12.86 -1.34 3.58
C THR A 205 -13.70 -2.62 3.57
N ASP A 206 -14.57 -2.78 2.59
CA ASP A 206 -15.43 -3.96 2.45
C ASP A 206 -14.60 -5.19 2.08
N LEU A 207 -13.70 -5.08 1.12
CA LEU A 207 -12.76 -6.13 0.73
C LEU A 207 -11.86 -6.58 1.91
N LYS A 208 -11.37 -5.62 2.73
CA LYS A 208 -10.63 -5.95 3.95
C LYS A 208 -11.44 -6.86 4.88
N LYS A 209 -12.70 -6.51 5.13
CA LYS A 209 -13.58 -7.26 6.03
C LYS A 209 -13.96 -8.64 5.46
N GLU A 210 -14.33 -8.67 4.18
CA GLU A 210 -14.81 -9.87 3.51
C GLU A 210 -13.69 -10.91 3.32
N LEU A 211 -12.50 -10.47 2.93
CA LEU A 211 -11.36 -11.34 2.62
C LEU A 211 -10.36 -11.48 3.77
N GLY A 212 -10.56 -10.79 4.90
CA GLY A 212 -9.62 -10.82 6.04
C GLY A 212 -8.25 -10.22 5.73
N LEU A 213 -8.16 -9.30 4.76
CA LEU A 213 -6.91 -8.74 4.27
C LEU A 213 -6.22 -7.85 5.30
N ALA A 214 -4.90 -7.97 5.40
CA ALA A 214 -4.09 -6.91 5.97
C ALA A 214 -3.86 -5.79 4.94
N MET A 215 -3.69 -4.54 5.38
CA MET A 215 -3.49 -3.43 4.47
C MET A 215 -2.46 -2.43 4.99
N VAL A 216 -1.60 -1.94 4.10
CA VAL A 216 -0.85 -0.71 4.29
C VAL A 216 -1.45 0.34 3.36
N PHE A 217 -2.02 1.38 3.94
CA PHE A 217 -2.67 2.45 3.19
C PHE A 217 -1.84 3.74 3.29
N ILE A 218 -1.26 4.16 2.18
CA ILE A 218 -0.42 5.36 2.11
C ILE A 218 -1.21 6.49 1.48
N SER A 219 -1.22 7.64 2.15
CA SER A 219 -1.80 8.87 1.63
C SER A 219 -1.10 10.10 2.21
N HIS A 220 -1.16 11.22 1.50
CA HIS A 220 -0.85 12.53 2.05
C HIS A 220 -2.09 13.18 2.72
N ASP A 221 -3.27 12.63 2.49
CA ASP A 221 -4.53 13.08 3.10
C ASP A 221 -4.79 12.32 4.41
N ILE A 222 -4.55 13.00 5.52
CA ILE A 222 -4.67 12.45 6.87
C ILE A 222 -6.12 12.05 7.21
N GLN A 223 -7.13 12.71 6.63
CA GLN A 223 -8.54 12.37 6.87
C GLN A 223 -8.91 11.04 6.22
N THR A 224 -8.40 10.79 5.02
CA THR A 224 -8.54 9.51 4.33
C THR A 224 -7.89 8.37 5.14
N VAL A 225 -6.68 8.59 5.66
CA VAL A 225 -5.99 7.61 6.51
C VAL A 225 -6.77 7.35 7.80
N ARG A 226 -7.31 8.38 8.43
CA ARG A 226 -8.17 8.26 9.62
C ARG A 226 -9.37 7.35 9.40
N TYR A 227 -9.98 7.41 8.22
CA TYR A 227 -11.17 6.65 7.89
C TYR A 227 -10.94 5.14 7.79
N ILE A 228 -9.78 4.73 7.21
CA ILE A 228 -9.54 3.33 6.83
C ILE A 228 -8.62 2.57 7.81
N SER A 229 -7.85 3.27 8.65
CA SER A 229 -6.73 2.67 9.39
C SER A 229 -7.10 2.29 10.82
N ASP A 230 -6.58 1.14 11.28
CA ASP A 230 -6.60 0.73 12.69
C ASP A 230 -5.45 1.42 13.45
N ASP A 231 -4.25 1.39 12.86
CA ASP A 231 -3.06 2.07 13.35
C ASP A 231 -2.54 3.07 12.33
N ILE A 232 -1.87 4.12 12.82
CA ILE A 232 -1.27 5.15 11.97
C ILE A 232 0.22 5.29 12.23
N ILE A 233 0.95 5.59 11.19
CA ILE A 233 2.37 5.95 11.19
C ILE A 233 2.51 7.31 10.52
N VAL A 234 3.04 8.28 11.25
CA VAL A 234 3.35 9.61 10.72
C VAL A 234 4.83 9.65 10.39
N MET A 235 5.14 9.94 9.12
CA MET A 235 6.51 10.02 8.63
C MET A 235 6.90 11.45 8.29
N ASN A 236 8.11 11.84 8.71
CA ASN A 236 8.74 13.10 8.33
C ASN A 236 10.25 12.89 8.12
N GLY A 237 10.80 13.42 7.01
CA GLY A 237 12.23 13.35 6.71
C GLY A 237 12.84 11.94 6.75
N GLY A 238 12.11 10.93 6.31
CA GLY A 238 12.55 9.53 6.30
C GLY A 238 12.39 8.79 7.63
N LYS A 239 11.86 9.43 8.67
CA LYS A 239 11.69 8.84 10.01
C LYS A 239 10.22 8.71 10.38
N ILE A 240 9.93 7.76 11.26
CA ILE A 240 8.66 7.73 11.98
C ILE A 240 8.77 8.74 13.12
N VAL A 241 7.88 9.75 13.12
CA VAL A 241 7.83 10.76 14.19
C VAL A 241 6.75 10.45 15.21
N GLU A 242 5.68 9.77 14.78
CA GLU A 242 4.63 9.29 15.69
C GLU A 242 3.99 8.02 15.12
N GLN A 243 3.63 7.08 15.99
CA GLN A 243 2.89 5.87 15.61
C GLN A 243 2.04 5.37 16.76
N GLY A 244 0.91 4.74 16.45
CA GLY A 244 0.01 4.14 17.41
C GLY A 244 -1.37 3.88 16.85
N GLU A 245 -2.31 3.51 17.73
CA GLU A 245 -3.71 3.36 17.38
C GLU A 245 -4.24 4.66 16.75
N ALA A 246 -4.92 4.56 15.61
CA ALA A 246 -5.36 5.71 14.85
C ALA A 246 -6.18 6.69 15.72
N LYS A 247 -7.15 6.15 16.50
CA LYS A 247 -7.97 6.97 17.39
C LYS A 247 -7.14 7.78 18.39
N GLN A 248 -6.10 7.17 18.98
CA GLN A 248 -5.24 7.83 19.96
C GLN A 248 -4.40 8.93 19.32
N VAL A 249 -3.74 8.65 18.20
CA VAL A 249 -2.89 9.63 17.50
C VAL A 249 -3.72 10.83 17.00
N PHE A 250 -4.96 10.59 16.54
CA PHE A 250 -5.84 11.66 16.08
C PHE A 250 -6.41 12.50 17.21
N GLN A 251 -6.71 11.91 18.37
CA GLN A 251 -7.29 12.65 19.50
C GLN A 251 -6.24 13.31 20.39
N HIS A 252 -5.07 12.69 20.52
CA HIS A 252 -4.02 13.10 21.44
C HIS A 252 -2.64 13.06 20.77
N PRO A 253 -2.43 13.80 19.65
CA PRO A 253 -1.14 13.81 18.95
C PRO A 253 -0.05 14.37 19.89
N GLN A 254 1.09 13.69 19.90
CA GLN A 254 2.22 14.09 20.74
C GLN A 254 3.23 14.92 19.96
N ASP A 255 3.58 14.47 18.74
CA ASP A 255 4.60 15.11 17.93
C ASP A 255 4.11 16.45 17.34
N PRO A 256 4.93 17.52 17.35
CA PRO A 256 4.58 18.82 16.77
C PRO A 256 4.21 18.76 15.29
N TYR A 257 4.87 17.90 14.51
CA TYR A 257 4.58 17.73 13.09
C TYR A 257 3.21 17.06 12.88
N THR A 258 2.86 16.07 13.69
CA THR A 258 1.52 15.46 13.67
C THR A 258 0.43 16.49 13.98
N LYS A 259 0.66 17.35 15.00
CA LYS A 259 -0.26 18.45 15.34
C LYS A 259 -0.43 19.41 14.17
N MET A 260 0.66 19.76 13.50
CA MET A 260 0.64 20.63 12.33
C MET A 260 -0.16 20.01 11.18
N LEU A 261 0.08 18.73 10.86
CA LEU A 261 -0.64 18.03 9.80
C LEU A 261 -2.16 17.96 10.08
N LEU A 262 -2.53 17.68 11.33
CA LEU A 262 -3.94 17.65 11.74
C LEU A 262 -4.59 19.02 11.70
N GLY A 263 -3.87 20.07 12.09
CA GLY A 263 -4.35 21.45 12.05
C GLY A 263 -4.49 22.02 10.64
N ALA A 264 -3.69 21.54 9.69
CA ALA A 264 -3.75 21.95 8.29
C ALA A 264 -4.88 21.23 7.50
N ALA A 265 -5.33 20.07 7.99
CA ALA A 265 -6.39 19.32 7.33
C ALA A 265 -7.75 20.02 7.51
N PRO A 266 -8.53 20.22 6.44
CA PRO A 266 -9.88 20.78 6.56
C PRO A 266 -10.71 19.88 7.49
N SER A 267 -11.17 20.45 8.61
CA SER A 267 -12.04 19.73 9.52
C SER A 267 -13.43 19.62 8.88
N LEU A 268 -13.87 18.41 8.56
CA LEU A 268 -15.25 18.14 8.16
C LEU A 268 -16.24 18.42 9.31
N LEU A 269 -15.77 18.51 10.56
CA LEU A 269 -16.57 18.74 11.77
C LEU A 269 -16.65 20.22 12.18
N HIS A 270 -15.75 21.06 11.70
CA HIS A 270 -15.78 22.50 11.91
C HIS A 270 -15.36 23.18 10.62
N PRO A 271 -16.30 23.52 9.71
CA PRO A 271 -16.00 24.44 8.63
C PRO A 271 -15.53 25.74 9.31
N LYS A 272 -14.32 26.21 9.00
CA LYS A 272 -13.91 27.58 9.37
C LYS A 272 -14.96 28.50 8.76
N LEU A 273 -15.86 29.01 9.58
CA LEU A 273 -16.68 30.14 9.23
C LEU A 273 -15.71 31.25 8.87
N GLY A 274 -15.76 31.68 7.61
CA GLY A 274 -14.89 32.73 7.11
C GLY A 274 -15.01 33.99 7.95
N GLU A 275 -13.87 34.58 8.33
CA GLU A 275 -13.73 36.00 8.59
C GLU A 275 -13.59 36.75 7.27
#